data_e4ee5808ef8b2af1714f46b6c2a54f1b
#
_entry.id   e4ee5808ef8b2af1714f46b6c2a54f1b
#
_cell.length_a   1.000
_cell.length_b   1.000
_cell.length_c   1.000
_cell.angle_alpha   90.00
_cell.angle_beta   90.00
_cell.angle_gamma   90.00
#
_symmetry.space_group_name_H-M   'P 1'
#
loop_
_entity.id
_entity.type
_entity.pdbx_description
1 polymer ?
#
loop_
_entity_poly.entity_id
_entity_poly.type
_entity_poly.pdbx_seq_one_letter_code
_entity_poly.pdbx_strand_id
1 'polypeptide(L)'
;MSCQWADMDLDTLCGKAAAMGYDGIELAIWGNHLDPLRAEADDDYVESIKAIFAKHGLVVKALCAHVPSQCVGDWNDPRLDNFAPAELAGKPAEIRAWAIRTMKAAAVAAKKLGAYCVTGFVGSPIWKYMYSFPQTSAEMVDKGFQEIYDLWCPILDVFKANGIKYCLEVHPAEIAFDYYSTKRLLEKFAGRPEFGLNFDPSHLQWQGVCPHIFLEDFIDRVYHVHMKDCAVTLNGRNGLLGSHIDFGDLRRGWNFRSLGHGDVNFEEIIRVLNAYNYQGPLSVEWEDSGMDREYGAREACEFVRKIDFAPSAIKFDSAIKN
;
A
#
# COMPACT_ATOMS: atom_id res chain seq x y z
N MET A 1 3.65 -6.94 -5.33
CA MET A 1 4.23 -5.59 -5.37
C MET A 1 5.73 -5.65 -5.62
N SER A 2 6.32 -4.70 -6.35
CA SER A 2 7.74 -4.79 -6.78
C SER A 2 8.75 -4.05 -5.88
N CYS A 3 8.32 -3.44 -4.80
CA CYS A 3 9.18 -2.57 -3.97
C CYS A 3 10.37 -3.31 -3.32
N GLN A 4 10.20 -4.54 -2.84
CA GLN A 4 11.28 -5.35 -2.27
C GLN A 4 12.28 -5.88 -3.31
N TRP A 5 12.05 -5.57 -4.58
CA TRP A 5 12.83 -6.00 -5.74
C TRP A 5 13.48 -4.83 -6.48
N ALA A 6 13.50 -3.63 -5.86
CA ALA A 6 14.04 -2.41 -6.48
C ALA A 6 15.55 -2.49 -6.80
N ASP A 7 16.25 -3.49 -6.30
CA ASP A 7 17.64 -3.84 -6.61
C ASP A 7 17.79 -4.56 -7.97
N MET A 8 16.68 -5.04 -8.57
CA MET A 8 16.69 -5.73 -9.87
C MET A 8 16.21 -4.80 -10.99
N ASP A 9 16.65 -5.08 -12.22
CA ASP A 9 16.01 -4.49 -13.39
C ASP A 9 14.62 -5.10 -13.65
N LEU A 10 13.77 -4.33 -14.32
CA LEU A 10 12.38 -4.70 -14.51
C LEU A 10 12.19 -5.97 -15.35
N ASP A 11 13.01 -6.20 -16.37
CA ASP A 11 12.88 -7.38 -17.24
C ASP A 11 13.21 -8.68 -16.47
N THR A 12 14.26 -8.65 -15.67
CA THR A 12 14.64 -9.77 -14.78
C THR A 12 13.53 -10.04 -13.76
N LEU A 13 12.99 -8.99 -13.11
CA LEU A 13 11.90 -9.14 -12.15
C LEU A 13 10.65 -9.74 -12.79
N CYS A 14 10.24 -9.24 -13.97
CA CYS A 14 9.08 -9.77 -14.68
C CYS A 14 9.27 -11.25 -15.02
N GLY A 15 10.47 -11.66 -15.46
CA GLY A 15 10.78 -13.07 -15.72
C GLY A 15 10.62 -13.95 -14.46
N LYS A 16 11.11 -13.47 -13.31
CA LYS A 16 10.97 -14.18 -12.04
C LYS A 16 9.52 -14.25 -11.58
N ALA A 17 8.77 -13.14 -11.62
CA ALA A 17 7.37 -13.09 -11.22
C ALA A 17 6.50 -14.05 -12.06
N ALA A 18 6.68 -14.06 -13.38
CA ALA A 18 6.00 -15.00 -14.26
C ALA A 18 6.34 -16.47 -13.92
N ALA A 19 7.62 -16.77 -13.66
CA ALA A 19 8.07 -18.11 -13.28
C ALA A 19 7.54 -18.56 -11.88
N MET A 20 7.21 -17.62 -11.00
CA MET A 20 6.57 -17.88 -9.70
C MET A 20 5.06 -18.05 -9.82
N GLY A 21 4.45 -17.74 -10.98
CA GLY A 21 3.02 -17.91 -11.24
C GLY A 21 2.16 -16.67 -10.99
N TYR A 22 2.73 -15.49 -10.85
CA TYR A 22 1.99 -14.23 -10.78
C TYR A 22 1.37 -13.85 -12.12
N ASP A 23 0.20 -13.18 -12.10
CA ASP A 23 -0.49 -12.69 -13.30
C ASP A 23 -0.08 -11.26 -13.65
N GLY A 24 0.48 -10.52 -12.70
CA GLY A 24 0.87 -9.12 -12.86
C GLY A 24 1.75 -8.61 -11.75
N ILE A 25 2.15 -7.35 -11.89
CA ILE A 25 2.97 -6.66 -10.89
C ILE A 25 2.34 -5.31 -10.59
N GLU A 26 2.20 -5.01 -9.32
CA GLU A 26 2.05 -3.65 -8.83
C GLU A 26 3.43 -2.99 -8.87
N LEU A 27 3.56 -1.98 -9.75
CA LEU A 27 4.85 -1.48 -10.18
C LEU A 27 5.31 -0.27 -9.35
N ALA A 28 6.46 -0.39 -8.70
CA ALA A 28 7.05 0.69 -7.92
C ALA A 28 7.51 1.86 -8.81
N ILE A 29 7.18 3.08 -8.39
CA ILE A 29 7.61 4.32 -9.08
C ILE A 29 8.93 4.89 -8.53
N TRP A 30 9.83 4.00 -8.13
CA TRP A 30 11.19 4.33 -7.69
C TRP A 30 12.16 3.21 -8.05
N GLY A 31 13.44 3.46 -7.79
CA GLY A 31 14.51 2.53 -8.17
C GLY A 31 14.63 2.42 -9.69
N ASN A 32 14.83 1.18 -10.17
CA ASN A 32 15.01 0.88 -11.60
C ASN A 32 13.72 0.44 -12.30
N HIS A 33 12.54 0.62 -11.67
CA HIS A 33 11.30 0.07 -12.19
C HIS A 33 10.52 1.05 -13.04
N LEU A 34 10.11 2.19 -12.50
CA LEU A 34 9.38 3.21 -13.24
C LEU A 34 9.75 4.63 -12.78
N ASP A 35 10.12 5.48 -13.72
CA ASP A 35 10.19 6.93 -13.50
C ASP A 35 8.88 7.57 -13.99
N PRO A 36 8.01 8.04 -13.07
CA PRO A 36 6.73 8.61 -13.44
C PRO A 36 6.87 9.97 -14.15
N LEU A 37 7.90 10.77 -13.85
CA LEU A 37 8.15 12.03 -14.52
C LEU A 37 8.54 11.81 -15.97
N ARG A 38 9.36 10.79 -16.23
CA ARG A 38 9.68 10.38 -17.59
C ARG A 38 8.47 9.79 -18.30
N ALA A 39 7.71 8.91 -17.65
CA ALA A 39 6.52 8.29 -18.24
C ALA A 39 5.44 9.32 -18.62
N GLU A 40 5.31 10.41 -17.86
CA GLU A 40 4.42 11.52 -18.22
C GLU A 40 4.82 12.16 -19.53
N ALA A 41 6.13 12.36 -19.79
CA ALA A 41 6.66 13.15 -20.90
C ALA A 41 7.03 12.33 -22.14
N ASP A 42 7.25 11.02 -22.02
CA ASP A 42 7.88 10.15 -23.02
C ASP A 42 7.02 8.90 -23.25
N ASP A 43 6.27 8.89 -24.36
CA ASP A 43 5.41 7.76 -24.71
C ASP A 43 6.23 6.53 -25.16
N ASP A 44 7.39 6.71 -25.77
CA ASP A 44 8.27 5.60 -26.16
C ASP A 44 8.81 4.86 -24.94
N TYR A 45 9.08 5.60 -23.86
CA TYR A 45 9.44 5.00 -22.58
C TYR A 45 8.29 4.15 -22.01
N VAL A 46 7.06 4.66 -22.06
CA VAL A 46 5.87 3.91 -21.61
C VAL A 46 5.70 2.63 -22.43
N GLU A 47 5.83 2.72 -23.77
CA GLU A 47 5.74 1.53 -24.63
C GLU A 47 6.86 0.53 -24.36
N SER A 48 8.07 0.97 -24.02
CA SER A 48 9.16 0.08 -23.61
C SER A 48 8.84 -0.71 -22.34
N ILE A 49 8.20 -0.08 -21.35
CA ILE A 49 7.72 -0.75 -20.13
C ILE A 49 6.63 -1.78 -20.47
N LYS A 50 5.63 -1.39 -21.28
CA LYS A 50 4.56 -2.31 -21.72
C LYS A 50 5.12 -3.52 -22.47
N ALA A 51 6.13 -3.31 -23.31
CA ALA A 51 6.77 -4.40 -24.05
C ALA A 51 7.44 -5.43 -23.12
N ILE A 52 8.07 -4.99 -22.02
CA ILE A 52 8.63 -5.89 -20.99
C ILE A 52 7.52 -6.74 -20.37
N PHE A 53 6.42 -6.13 -19.94
CA PHE A 53 5.29 -6.87 -19.37
C PHE A 53 4.68 -7.86 -20.37
N ALA A 54 4.46 -7.43 -21.60
CA ALA A 54 3.92 -8.29 -22.67
C ALA A 54 4.84 -9.48 -22.98
N LYS A 55 6.16 -9.28 -22.98
CA LYS A 55 7.17 -10.33 -23.17
C LYS A 55 7.01 -11.48 -22.17
N HIS A 56 6.65 -11.17 -20.93
CA HIS A 56 6.52 -12.14 -19.84
C HIS A 56 5.06 -12.55 -19.58
N GLY A 57 4.09 -12.04 -20.34
CA GLY A 57 2.66 -12.35 -20.15
C GLY A 57 2.05 -11.77 -18.89
N LEU A 58 2.65 -10.70 -18.34
CA LEU A 58 2.20 -10.03 -17.11
C LEU A 58 1.40 -8.76 -17.41
N VAL A 59 0.62 -8.31 -16.42
CA VAL A 59 -0.12 -7.05 -16.49
C VAL A 59 0.31 -6.08 -15.38
N VAL A 60 0.13 -4.76 -15.63
CA VAL A 60 0.24 -3.70 -14.63
C VAL A 60 -1.17 -3.23 -14.31
N LYS A 61 -1.65 -3.44 -13.08
CA LYS A 61 -2.98 -2.98 -12.66
C LYS A 61 -2.92 -1.86 -11.63
N ALA A 62 -1.82 -1.74 -10.91
CA ALA A 62 -1.58 -0.69 -9.93
C ALA A 62 -0.12 -0.20 -10.01
N LEU A 63 0.11 1.04 -9.62
CA LEU A 63 1.43 1.58 -9.33
C LEU A 63 1.59 1.74 -7.82
N CYS A 64 2.79 1.53 -7.32
CA CYS A 64 3.14 1.67 -5.91
C CYS A 64 3.99 2.93 -5.72
N ALA A 65 3.55 3.87 -4.88
CA ALA A 65 4.18 5.18 -4.70
C ALA A 65 4.59 5.49 -3.25
N HIS A 66 4.67 4.49 -2.37
CA HIS A 66 4.85 4.66 -0.93
C HIS A 66 6.02 5.59 -0.58
N VAL A 67 7.18 5.41 -1.21
CA VAL A 67 8.39 6.19 -0.95
C VAL A 67 8.21 7.68 -1.28
N PRO A 68 7.88 8.09 -2.52
CA PRO A 68 7.71 9.52 -2.81
C PRO A 68 6.46 10.14 -2.17
N SER A 69 5.37 9.38 -2.02
CA SER A 69 4.13 9.91 -1.48
C SER A 69 4.20 10.26 0.02
N GLN A 70 5.01 9.54 0.80
CA GLN A 70 5.32 9.88 2.20
C GLN A 70 5.81 11.32 2.33
N CYS A 71 6.65 11.76 1.41
CA CYS A 71 7.27 13.09 1.43
C CYS A 71 6.29 14.24 1.18
N VAL A 72 5.04 13.97 0.77
CA VAL A 72 4.03 15.01 0.54
C VAL A 72 3.56 15.64 1.84
N GLY A 73 3.13 14.84 2.80
CA GLY A 73 2.49 15.30 4.03
C GLY A 73 3.31 15.16 5.29
N ASP A 74 4.42 14.44 5.23
CA ASP A 74 5.24 14.25 6.41
C ASP A 74 5.85 15.57 6.89
N TRP A 75 5.99 15.67 8.21
CA TRP A 75 6.71 16.82 8.74
C TRP A 75 8.20 16.66 8.39
N ASN A 76 8.93 17.77 8.48
CA ASN A 76 10.35 17.82 8.14
C ASN A 76 11.18 16.84 9.00
N ASP A 77 11.37 15.64 8.48
CA ASP A 77 12.14 14.57 9.11
C ASP A 77 13.37 14.25 8.25
N PRO A 78 14.60 14.28 8.80
CA PRO A 78 15.81 13.96 8.05
C PRO A 78 15.82 12.57 7.38
N ARG A 79 14.99 11.63 7.85
CA ARG A 79 14.87 10.29 7.24
C ARG A 79 14.29 10.35 5.84
N LEU A 80 13.50 11.38 5.50
CA LEU A 80 12.94 11.59 4.17
C LEU A 80 14.00 11.89 3.11
N ASP A 81 15.20 12.29 3.50
CA ASP A 81 16.32 12.48 2.57
C ASP A 81 16.62 11.20 1.77
N ASN A 82 16.37 10.02 2.37
CA ASN A 82 16.56 8.73 1.71
C ASN A 82 15.42 8.33 0.75
N PHE A 83 14.29 9.06 0.80
CA PHE A 83 13.12 8.82 -0.04
C PHE A 83 13.07 9.73 -1.28
N ALA A 84 13.95 10.72 -1.31
CA ALA A 84 14.04 11.73 -2.36
C ALA A 84 15.34 11.57 -3.17
N PRO A 85 15.44 12.21 -4.36
CA PRO A 85 16.69 12.30 -5.09
C PRO A 85 17.81 12.88 -4.22
N ALA A 86 19.01 12.30 -4.31
CA ALA A 86 20.14 12.62 -3.44
C ALA A 86 20.53 14.12 -3.44
N GLU A 87 20.33 14.81 -4.55
CA GLU A 87 20.59 16.26 -4.68
C GLU A 87 19.62 17.14 -3.88
N LEU A 88 18.50 16.57 -3.40
CA LEU A 88 17.51 17.25 -2.55
C LEU A 88 17.74 17.01 -1.06
N ALA A 89 18.70 16.17 -0.67
CA ALA A 89 19.00 15.88 0.72
C ALA A 89 19.21 17.17 1.55
N GLY A 90 18.57 17.25 2.71
CA GLY A 90 18.60 18.41 3.58
C GLY A 90 17.77 19.61 3.12
N LYS A 91 16.95 19.46 2.07
CA LYS A 91 16.11 20.53 1.49
C LYS A 91 14.62 20.18 1.55
N PRO A 92 14.00 20.18 2.73
CA PRO A 92 12.65 19.64 2.94
C PRO A 92 11.56 20.28 2.07
N ALA A 93 11.66 21.58 1.78
CA ALA A 93 10.69 22.24 0.91
C ALA A 93 10.81 21.78 -0.56
N GLU A 94 12.05 21.54 -1.03
CA GLU A 94 12.30 21.01 -2.37
C GLU A 94 11.88 19.53 -2.48
N ILE A 95 12.12 18.72 -1.43
CA ILE A 95 11.64 17.33 -1.34
C ILE A 95 10.12 17.29 -1.45
N ARG A 96 9.39 18.09 -0.69
CA ARG A 96 7.91 18.16 -0.76
C ARG A 96 7.44 18.59 -2.15
N ALA A 97 8.06 19.61 -2.75
CA ALA A 97 7.70 20.07 -4.09
C ALA A 97 7.93 18.98 -5.15
N TRP A 98 9.05 18.26 -5.08
CA TRP A 98 9.35 17.11 -5.91
C TRP A 98 8.32 16.00 -5.72
N ALA A 99 7.99 15.66 -4.48
CA ALA A 99 7.01 14.62 -4.16
C ALA A 99 5.63 14.94 -4.75
N ILE A 100 5.13 16.17 -4.56
CA ILE A 100 3.86 16.63 -5.15
C ILE A 100 3.90 16.50 -6.68
N ARG A 101 5.00 16.92 -7.32
CA ARG A 101 5.16 16.81 -8.78
C ARG A 101 5.17 15.35 -9.23
N THR A 102 5.90 14.49 -8.53
CA THR A 102 5.99 13.06 -8.80
C THR A 102 4.63 12.37 -8.66
N MET A 103 3.85 12.69 -7.63
CA MET A 103 2.52 12.11 -7.45
C MET A 103 1.55 12.51 -8.56
N LYS A 104 1.61 13.76 -9.04
CA LYS A 104 0.80 14.19 -10.19
C LYS A 104 1.19 13.43 -11.46
N ALA A 105 2.48 13.26 -11.71
CA ALA A 105 2.99 12.48 -12.84
C ALA A 105 2.62 10.99 -12.73
N ALA A 106 2.58 10.43 -11.50
CA ALA A 106 2.18 9.05 -11.28
C ALA A 106 0.74 8.77 -11.74
N ALA A 107 -0.19 9.73 -11.57
CA ALA A 107 -1.55 9.59 -12.09
C ALA A 107 -1.58 9.51 -13.63
N VAL A 108 -0.76 10.30 -14.31
CA VAL A 108 -0.63 10.28 -15.78
C VAL A 108 0.03 8.97 -16.24
N ALA A 109 1.12 8.57 -15.59
CA ALA A 109 1.82 7.32 -15.87
C ALA A 109 0.90 6.09 -15.68
N ALA A 110 0.12 6.05 -14.59
CA ALA A 110 -0.86 5.00 -14.34
C ALA A 110 -1.86 4.87 -15.50
N LYS A 111 -2.44 5.99 -15.94
CA LYS A 111 -3.36 6.00 -17.09
C LYS A 111 -2.68 5.47 -18.35
N LYS A 112 -1.48 5.93 -18.68
CA LYS A 112 -0.73 5.50 -19.88
C LYS A 112 -0.40 4.01 -19.84
N LEU A 113 -0.09 3.45 -18.66
CA LEU A 113 0.21 2.02 -18.46
C LEU A 113 -1.05 1.14 -18.37
N GLY A 114 -2.24 1.72 -18.27
CA GLY A 114 -3.49 0.97 -18.11
C GLY A 114 -3.76 0.49 -16.68
N ALA A 115 -3.06 1.05 -15.69
CA ALA A 115 -3.35 0.84 -14.28
C ALA A 115 -4.60 1.64 -13.87
N TYR A 116 -5.35 1.13 -12.89
CA TYR A 116 -6.56 1.80 -12.40
C TYR A 116 -6.32 2.62 -11.12
N CYS A 117 -5.22 2.35 -10.41
CA CYS A 117 -4.90 3.03 -9.16
C CYS A 117 -3.40 3.22 -8.96
N VAL A 118 -3.10 4.09 -8.01
CA VAL A 118 -1.78 4.25 -7.40
C VAL A 118 -1.94 4.07 -5.91
N THR A 119 -1.20 3.14 -5.32
CA THR A 119 -1.12 2.91 -3.87
C THR A 119 -0.02 3.75 -3.25
N GLY A 120 -0.12 4.07 -1.98
CA GLY A 120 0.92 4.81 -1.28
C GLY A 120 0.47 5.44 0.02
N PHE A 121 1.27 6.35 0.51
CA PHE A 121 1.09 7.08 1.74
C PHE A 121 0.62 8.51 1.50
N VAL A 122 0.16 9.20 2.54
CA VAL A 122 -0.14 10.64 2.47
C VAL A 122 0.80 11.45 3.34
N GLY A 123 1.54 10.79 4.22
CA GLY A 123 2.34 11.38 5.27
C GLY A 123 1.52 11.81 6.49
N SER A 124 2.22 12.31 7.50
CA SER A 124 1.59 12.85 8.71
C SER A 124 2.40 13.97 9.33
N PRO A 125 1.91 15.22 9.33
CA PRO A 125 2.58 16.32 10.03
C PRO A 125 2.50 16.17 11.55
N ILE A 126 1.65 15.27 12.05
CA ILE A 126 1.33 15.09 13.48
C ILE A 126 1.69 13.70 14.02
N TRP A 127 2.33 12.83 13.25
CA TRP A 127 2.75 11.51 13.76
C TRP A 127 3.58 11.59 15.05
N LYS A 128 4.39 12.62 15.21
CA LYS A 128 5.15 12.91 16.45
C LYS A 128 4.27 13.08 17.70
N TYR A 129 2.96 13.29 17.54
CA TYR A 129 1.97 13.40 18.63
C TYR A 129 1.18 12.10 18.85
N MET A 130 1.55 10.99 18.20
CA MET A 130 0.87 9.70 18.33
C MET A 130 0.71 9.29 19.80
N TYR A 131 1.73 9.50 20.62
CA TYR A 131 1.62 9.37 22.06
C TYR A 131 1.27 10.73 22.67
N SER A 132 0.05 10.85 23.22
CA SER A 132 -0.58 12.13 23.60
C SER A 132 -0.07 12.72 24.94
N PHE A 133 1.19 12.49 25.28
CA PHE A 133 1.85 13.12 26.42
C PHE A 133 3.23 13.67 25.96
N PRO A 134 3.53 14.98 26.17
CA PRO A 134 2.64 16.05 26.70
C PRO A 134 1.31 16.15 25.94
N GLN A 135 0.28 16.72 26.57
CA GLN A 135 -1.08 16.74 26.05
C GLN A 135 -1.15 17.30 24.63
N THR A 136 -1.74 16.54 23.75
CA THR A 136 -2.04 16.96 22.37
C THR A 136 -3.48 17.49 22.33
N SER A 137 -3.66 18.76 21.94
CA SER A 137 -5.00 19.33 21.83
C SER A 137 -5.73 18.85 20.58
N ALA A 138 -7.07 18.84 20.63
CA ALA A 138 -7.89 18.54 19.47
C ALA A 138 -7.57 19.48 18.29
N GLU A 139 -7.29 20.76 18.54
CA GLU A 139 -6.93 21.72 17.53
C GLU A 139 -5.61 21.35 16.80
N MET A 140 -4.61 20.83 17.52
CA MET A 140 -3.36 20.36 16.91
C MET A 140 -3.62 19.21 15.94
N VAL A 141 -4.50 18.29 16.33
CA VAL A 141 -4.90 17.16 15.50
C VAL A 141 -5.71 17.62 14.29
N ASP A 142 -6.70 18.51 14.50
CA ASP A 142 -7.52 19.08 13.42
C ASP A 142 -6.68 19.80 12.37
N LYS A 143 -5.66 20.55 12.78
CA LYS A 143 -4.72 21.21 11.88
C LYS A 143 -3.94 20.21 11.02
N GLY A 144 -3.50 19.11 11.63
CA GLY A 144 -2.79 18.07 10.88
C GLY A 144 -3.66 17.45 9.78
N PHE A 145 -4.92 17.10 10.10
CA PHE A 145 -5.85 16.59 9.08
C PHE A 145 -6.19 17.63 8.02
N GLN A 146 -6.28 18.92 8.39
CA GLN A 146 -6.52 19.99 7.42
C GLN A 146 -5.32 20.15 6.48
N GLU A 147 -4.08 20.12 7.01
CA GLU A 147 -2.86 20.25 6.22
C GLU A 147 -2.76 19.12 5.18
N ILE A 148 -3.04 17.88 5.56
CA ILE A 148 -3.10 16.73 4.62
C ILE A 148 -4.15 16.99 3.54
N TYR A 149 -5.35 17.42 3.91
CA TYR A 149 -6.42 17.71 2.95
C TYR A 149 -5.98 18.78 1.93
N ASP A 150 -5.40 19.88 2.40
CA ASP A 150 -4.97 21.01 1.55
C ASP A 150 -3.84 20.62 0.60
N LEU A 151 -2.89 19.80 1.06
CA LEU A 151 -1.77 19.32 0.25
C LEU A 151 -2.24 18.31 -0.83
N TRP A 152 -3.18 17.43 -0.48
CA TRP A 152 -3.58 16.34 -1.36
C TRP A 152 -4.69 16.72 -2.34
N CYS A 153 -5.55 17.68 -2.05
CA CYS A 153 -6.61 18.07 -2.98
C CYS A 153 -6.10 18.44 -4.39
N PRO A 154 -5.04 19.25 -4.56
CA PRO A 154 -4.52 19.57 -5.90
C PRO A 154 -3.85 18.37 -6.61
N ILE A 155 -3.41 17.36 -5.86
CA ILE A 155 -2.89 16.10 -6.41
C ILE A 155 -4.08 15.26 -6.90
N LEU A 156 -5.10 15.09 -6.05
CA LEU A 156 -6.29 14.32 -6.35
C LEU A 156 -7.09 14.89 -7.52
N ASP A 157 -7.02 16.19 -7.78
CA ASP A 157 -7.62 16.78 -8.99
C ASP A 157 -6.99 16.19 -10.27
N VAL A 158 -5.67 15.92 -10.27
CA VAL A 158 -4.99 15.27 -11.39
C VAL A 158 -5.38 13.79 -11.49
N PHE A 159 -5.50 13.09 -10.36
CA PHE A 159 -6.01 11.72 -10.32
C PHE A 159 -7.41 11.62 -10.92
N LYS A 160 -8.31 12.49 -10.48
CA LYS A 160 -9.69 12.60 -11.00
C LYS A 160 -9.71 12.85 -12.51
N ALA A 161 -8.91 13.81 -12.99
CA ALA A 161 -8.83 14.16 -14.41
C ALA A 161 -8.35 13.01 -15.29
N ASN A 162 -7.55 12.10 -14.73
CA ASN A 162 -7.03 10.92 -15.42
C ASN A 162 -7.90 9.67 -15.21
N GLY A 163 -8.92 9.72 -14.36
CA GLY A 163 -9.77 8.56 -14.03
C GLY A 163 -9.05 7.51 -13.18
N ILE A 164 -7.99 7.90 -12.47
CA ILE A 164 -7.16 7.02 -11.63
C ILE A 164 -7.57 7.19 -10.16
N LYS A 165 -7.57 6.08 -9.40
CA LYS A 165 -7.78 6.09 -7.96
C LYS A 165 -6.44 6.27 -7.23
N TYR A 166 -6.44 7.03 -6.15
CA TYR A 166 -5.39 7.02 -5.15
C TYR A 166 -5.80 6.19 -3.96
N CYS A 167 -5.00 5.21 -3.58
CA CYS A 167 -5.31 4.23 -2.55
C CYS A 167 -4.31 4.37 -1.41
N LEU A 168 -4.73 5.05 -0.33
CA LEU A 168 -3.92 5.19 0.88
C LEU A 168 -3.79 3.85 1.58
N GLU A 169 -2.56 3.45 1.90
CA GLU A 169 -2.31 2.38 2.85
C GLU A 169 -2.39 2.91 4.28
N VAL A 170 -3.24 2.27 5.09
CA VAL A 170 -3.37 2.57 6.52
C VAL A 170 -2.17 1.98 7.23
N HIS A 171 -1.28 2.84 7.72
CA HIS A 171 0.06 2.45 8.14
C HIS A 171 0.54 3.32 9.31
N PRO A 172 1.24 2.78 10.32
CA PRO A 172 1.96 3.59 11.29
C PRO A 172 2.92 4.56 10.60
N ALA A 173 3.02 5.76 11.14
CA ALA A 173 3.63 6.96 10.58
C ALA A 173 2.72 7.77 9.64
N GLU A 174 1.58 7.22 9.22
CA GLU A 174 0.57 7.94 8.47
C GLU A 174 -0.41 8.69 9.38
N ILE A 175 -1.15 9.65 8.79
CA ILE A 175 -2.21 10.35 9.52
C ILE A 175 -3.41 9.43 9.80
N ALA A 176 -3.61 8.41 8.95
CA ALA A 176 -4.53 7.31 9.15
C ALA A 176 -3.73 6.03 9.39
N PHE A 177 -3.69 5.56 10.61
CA PHE A 177 -2.88 4.42 11.04
C PHE A 177 -3.67 3.31 11.73
N ASP A 178 -4.94 3.57 12.06
CA ASP A 178 -5.87 2.65 12.69
C ASP A 178 -7.31 2.89 12.22
N TYR A 179 -8.27 2.23 12.85
CA TYR A 179 -9.69 2.33 12.49
C TYR A 179 -10.24 3.77 12.58
N TYR A 180 -10.04 4.45 13.72
CA TYR A 180 -10.67 5.75 13.95
C TYR A 180 -9.96 6.89 13.22
N SER A 181 -8.66 6.83 13.08
CA SER A 181 -7.90 7.80 12.27
C SER A 181 -8.24 7.67 10.78
N THR A 182 -8.46 6.44 10.29
CA THR A 182 -8.93 6.16 8.93
C THR A 182 -10.34 6.71 8.71
N LYS A 183 -11.28 6.42 9.62
CA LYS A 183 -12.64 6.94 9.55
C LYS A 183 -12.65 8.46 9.43
N ARG A 184 -11.89 9.14 10.30
CA ARG A 184 -11.75 10.61 10.29
C ARG A 184 -11.19 11.14 8.97
N LEU A 185 -10.18 10.47 8.42
CA LEU A 185 -9.58 10.89 7.16
C LEU A 185 -10.57 10.70 5.99
N LEU A 186 -11.26 9.58 5.93
CA LEU A 186 -12.28 9.33 4.90
C LEU A 186 -13.44 10.32 4.98
N GLU A 187 -13.88 10.72 6.17
CA GLU A 187 -14.87 11.77 6.37
C GLU A 187 -14.35 13.11 5.83
N LYS A 188 -13.07 13.44 6.04
CA LYS A 188 -12.43 14.64 5.49
C LYS A 188 -12.41 14.63 3.96
N PHE A 189 -12.22 13.47 3.33
CA PHE A 189 -12.22 13.26 1.88
C PHE A 189 -13.55 12.71 1.34
N ALA A 190 -14.67 12.92 2.04
CA ALA A 190 -15.97 12.32 1.66
C ALA A 190 -16.43 12.70 0.23
N GLY A 191 -16.14 13.93 -0.22
CA GLY A 191 -16.45 14.40 -1.56
C GLY A 191 -15.47 13.99 -2.67
N ARG A 192 -14.48 13.13 -2.37
CA ARG A 192 -13.38 12.76 -3.27
C ARG A 192 -13.42 11.25 -3.59
N PRO A 193 -14.24 10.81 -4.54
CA PRO A 193 -14.36 9.37 -4.86
C PRO A 193 -13.11 8.78 -5.52
N GLU A 194 -12.17 9.60 -5.97
CA GLU A 194 -10.86 9.18 -6.45
C GLU A 194 -9.89 8.82 -5.31
N PHE A 195 -10.15 9.25 -4.07
CA PHE A 195 -9.39 8.88 -2.88
C PHE A 195 -10.04 7.68 -2.19
N GLY A 196 -9.28 6.65 -1.89
CA GLY A 196 -9.72 5.47 -1.17
C GLY A 196 -8.58 4.79 -0.45
N LEU A 197 -8.74 3.50 -0.16
CA LEU A 197 -7.82 2.72 0.63
C LEU A 197 -7.16 1.61 -0.20
N ASN A 198 -5.89 1.40 0.07
CA ASN A 198 -5.20 0.14 -0.10
C ASN A 198 -5.28 -0.60 1.25
N PHE A 199 -5.97 -1.71 1.27
CA PHE A 199 -6.14 -2.50 2.48
C PHE A 199 -4.91 -3.39 2.69
N ASP A 200 -4.16 -3.16 3.76
CA ASP A 200 -3.12 -4.04 4.26
C ASP A 200 -3.51 -4.56 5.65
N PRO A 201 -3.77 -5.86 5.81
CA PRO A 201 -4.19 -6.43 7.08
C PRO A 201 -3.09 -6.45 8.13
N SER A 202 -1.82 -6.51 7.72
CA SER A 202 -0.69 -6.73 8.64
C SER A 202 -0.52 -5.57 9.62
N HIS A 203 -0.67 -4.33 9.12
CA HIS A 203 -0.53 -3.13 9.94
C HIS A 203 -1.66 -2.95 10.95
N LEU A 204 -2.82 -3.50 10.67
CA LEU A 204 -3.97 -3.52 11.59
C LEU A 204 -3.79 -4.64 12.62
N GLN A 205 -3.40 -5.83 12.18
CA GLN A 205 -3.29 -7.04 12.99
C GLN A 205 -2.37 -6.85 14.20
N TRP A 206 -1.15 -6.35 14.00
CA TRP A 206 -0.22 -6.20 15.11
C TRP A 206 -0.62 -5.09 16.10
N GLN A 207 -1.45 -4.12 15.67
CA GLN A 207 -2.01 -3.07 16.54
C GLN A 207 -3.22 -3.57 17.34
N GLY A 208 -3.74 -4.76 17.07
CA GLY A 208 -4.94 -5.31 17.72
C GLY A 208 -6.24 -4.82 17.08
N VAL A 209 -6.18 -4.21 15.89
CA VAL A 209 -7.36 -3.90 15.08
C VAL A 209 -7.70 -5.12 14.24
N CYS A 210 -8.96 -5.57 14.27
CA CYS A 210 -9.39 -6.74 13.50
C CYS A 210 -9.46 -6.43 12.01
N PRO A 211 -8.61 -7.05 11.14
CA PRO A 211 -8.53 -6.66 9.74
C PRO A 211 -9.82 -6.90 8.94
N HIS A 212 -10.52 -8.02 9.14
CA HIS A 212 -11.72 -8.31 8.36
C HIS A 212 -12.91 -7.42 8.78
N ILE A 213 -13.02 -7.01 10.05
CA ILE A 213 -14.02 -6.02 10.50
C ILE A 213 -13.71 -4.65 9.89
N PHE A 214 -12.44 -4.25 9.91
CA PHE A 214 -12.01 -3.01 9.26
C PHE A 214 -12.35 -3.04 7.77
N LEU A 215 -12.04 -4.14 7.08
CA LEU A 215 -12.31 -4.30 5.66
C LEU A 215 -13.81 -4.19 5.37
N GLU A 216 -14.67 -4.85 6.15
CA GLU A 216 -16.12 -4.81 5.98
C GLU A 216 -16.67 -3.39 6.14
N ASP A 217 -16.25 -2.68 7.19
CA ASP A 217 -16.76 -1.33 7.49
C ASP A 217 -16.31 -0.26 6.48
N PHE A 218 -15.16 -0.47 5.81
CA PHE A 218 -14.61 0.49 4.85
C PHE A 218 -14.63 0.00 3.40
N ILE A 219 -15.28 -1.11 3.11
CA ILE A 219 -15.21 -1.80 1.80
C ILE A 219 -15.56 -0.90 0.62
N ASP A 220 -16.51 0.02 0.77
CA ASP A 220 -16.91 0.96 -0.28
C ASP A 220 -15.79 1.93 -0.69
N ARG A 221 -14.75 2.03 0.10
CA ARG A 221 -13.58 2.89 -0.14
C ARG A 221 -12.30 2.09 -0.35
N VAL A 222 -12.34 0.76 -0.25
CA VAL A 222 -11.21 -0.12 -0.54
C VAL A 222 -11.16 -0.39 -2.04
N TYR A 223 -10.13 0.15 -2.70
CA TYR A 223 -9.95 -0.01 -4.14
C TYR A 223 -8.79 -0.95 -4.49
N HIS A 224 -7.89 -1.20 -3.55
CA HIS A 224 -6.77 -2.13 -3.71
C HIS A 224 -6.55 -2.94 -2.43
N VAL A 225 -5.98 -4.15 -2.57
CA VAL A 225 -5.75 -5.07 -1.45
C VAL A 225 -4.33 -5.57 -1.50
N HIS A 226 -3.58 -5.32 -0.45
CA HIS A 226 -2.32 -5.98 -0.17
C HIS A 226 -2.56 -7.27 0.63
N MET A 227 -1.92 -8.33 0.20
CA MET A 227 -1.82 -9.57 0.91
C MET A 227 -0.46 -9.57 1.60
N LYS A 228 -0.46 -9.27 2.90
CA LYS A 228 0.73 -9.16 3.75
C LYS A 228 0.44 -9.71 5.13
N ASP A 229 1.35 -10.46 5.69
CA ASP A 229 1.17 -11.14 6.97
C ASP A 229 2.14 -10.61 8.03
N CYS A 230 1.77 -10.77 9.29
CA CYS A 230 2.62 -10.49 10.42
C CYS A 230 2.33 -11.44 11.59
N ALA A 231 3.34 -11.70 12.41
CA ALA A 231 3.19 -12.46 13.65
C ALA A 231 3.45 -11.57 14.86
N VAL A 232 2.56 -11.64 15.86
CA VAL A 232 2.71 -10.99 17.18
C VAL A 232 3.38 -11.99 18.13
N THR A 233 4.59 -11.65 18.61
CA THR A 233 5.47 -12.57 19.35
C THR A 233 5.82 -12.01 20.73
N LEU A 234 4.80 -11.53 21.47
CA LEU A 234 4.98 -11.00 22.82
C LEU A 234 5.45 -12.11 23.79
N ASN A 235 6.49 -11.82 24.55
CA ASN A 235 7.12 -12.79 25.46
C ASN A 235 7.32 -12.27 26.89
N GLY A 236 6.67 -11.15 27.23
CA GLY A 236 6.77 -10.51 28.53
C GLY A 236 8.00 -9.58 28.70
N ARG A 237 8.85 -9.47 27.67
CA ARG A 237 10.01 -8.53 27.67
C ARG A 237 9.92 -7.50 26.55
N ASN A 238 9.32 -7.84 25.44
CA ASN A 238 9.16 -6.98 24.27
C ASN A 238 7.77 -6.33 24.27
N GLY A 239 7.66 -5.20 23.56
CA GLY A 239 6.41 -4.48 23.40
C GLY A 239 6.09 -4.23 21.94
N LEU A 240 4.83 -3.89 21.65
CA LEU A 240 4.35 -3.64 20.28
C LEU A 240 5.00 -2.42 19.62
N LEU A 241 5.48 -1.44 20.40
CA LEU A 241 6.17 -0.25 19.85
C LEU A 241 7.59 -0.52 19.34
N GLY A 242 8.12 -1.74 19.51
CA GLY A 242 9.34 -2.22 18.88
C GLY A 242 10.66 -1.69 19.46
N SER A 243 10.65 -0.82 20.49
CA SER A 243 11.83 -0.35 21.25
C SER A 243 12.98 0.20 20.39
N HIS A 244 12.69 0.84 19.24
CA HIS A 244 13.70 1.33 18.27
C HIS A 244 14.62 0.23 17.71
N ILE A 245 14.13 -1.01 17.68
CA ILE A 245 14.85 -2.18 17.15
C ILE A 245 14.39 -2.40 15.70
N ASP A 246 15.33 -2.74 14.83
CA ASP A 246 15.07 -2.96 13.39
C ASP A 246 14.11 -4.13 13.14
N PHE A 247 13.40 -4.08 12.01
CA PHE A 247 12.54 -5.17 11.56
C PHE A 247 13.34 -6.47 11.38
N GLY A 248 12.72 -7.59 11.75
CA GLY A 248 13.35 -8.92 11.70
C GLY A 248 14.09 -9.32 12.95
N ASP A 249 14.41 -8.41 13.86
CA ASP A 249 15.02 -8.76 15.14
C ASP A 249 14.01 -9.48 16.05
N LEU A 250 14.44 -10.61 16.62
CA LEU A 250 13.58 -11.45 17.49
C LEU A 250 13.20 -10.78 18.81
N ARG A 251 13.82 -9.66 19.18
CA ARG A 251 13.46 -8.86 20.35
C ARG A 251 12.26 -7.95 20.12
N ARG A 252 11.80 -7.78 18.88
CA ARG A 252 10.57 -7.05 18.59
C ARG A 252 9.35 -7.85 19.06
N GLY A 253 8.27 -7.14 19.43
CA GLY A 253 7.01 -7.77 19.83
C GLY A 253 6.17 -8.28 18.67
N TRP A 254 6.56 -7.95 17.43
CA TRP A 254 5.95 -8.43 16.19
C TRP A 254 6.92 -8.24 15.01
N ASN A 255 6.76 -9.02 13.98
CA ASN A 255 7.49 -8.89 12.71
C ASN A 255 6.61 -9.33 11.55
N PHE A 256 6.91 -8.85 10.34
CA PHE A 256 6.30 -9.37 9.12
C PHE A 256 6.68 -10.82 8.89
N ARG A 257 5.79 -11.55 8.21
CA ARG A 257 5.95 -12.95 7.84
C ARG A 257 5.50 -13.16 6.40
N SER A 258 6.08 -14.12 5.74
CA SER A 258 5.54 -14.66 4.49
C SER A 258 4.09 -15.11 4.70
N LEU A 259 3.25 -14.99 3.68
CA LEU A 259 1.82 -15.27 3.79
C LEU A 259 1.55 -16.70 4.31
N GLY A 260 0.69 -16.78 5.32
CA GLY A 260 0.33 -18.01 5.99
C GLY A 260 1.24 -18.42 7.14
N HIS A 261 2.28 -17.64 7.45
CA HIS A 261 3.20 -17.85 8.56
C HIS A 261 3.00 -16.87 9.72
N GLY A 262 2.01 -15.97 9.61
CA GLY A 262 1.64 -15.00 10.64
C GLY A 262 0.29 -15.28 11.28
N ASP A 263 -0.30 -14.21 11.81
CA ASP A 263 -1.55 -14.27 12.59
C ASP A 263 -2.75 -13.69 11.83
N VAL A 264 -2.59 -13.25 10.58
CA VAL A 264 -3.68 -12.67 9.79
C VAL A 264 -4.66 -13.76 9.35
N ASN A 265 -5.94 -13.57 9.65
CA ASN A 265 -7.00 -14.48 9.21
C ASN A 265 -7.43 -14.15 7.76
N PHE A 266 -6.69 -14.65 6.80
CA PHE A 266 -6.97 -14.43 5.38
C PHE A 266 -8.28 -15.06 4.91
N GLU A 267 -8.75 -16.15 5.53
CA GLU A 267 -10.03 -16.77 5.16
C GLU A 267 -11.18 -15.78 5.37
N GLU A 268 -11.25 -15.10 6.52
CA GLU A 268 -12.29 -14.10 6.78
C GLU A 268 -12.16 -12.89 5.84
N ILE A 269 -10.93 -12.47 5.50
CA ILE A 269 -10.70 -11.41 4.52
C ILE A 269 -11.29 -11.78 3.15
N ILE A 270 -11.01 -12.98 2.64
CA ILE A 270 -11.55 -13.45 1.36
C ILE A 270 -13.09 -13.57 1.42
N ARG A 271 -13.66 -13.99 2.55
CA ARG A 271 -15.13 -14.02 2.73
C ARG A 271 -15.75 -12.63 2.62
N VAL A 272 -15.15 -11.62 3.23
CA VAL A 272 -15.61 -10.22 3.10
C VAL A 272 -15.48 -9.74 1.64
N LEU A 273 -14.33 -9.93 1.01
CA LEU A 273 -14.11 -9.54 -0.38
C LEU A 273 -15.15 -10.18 -1.33
N ASN A 274 -15.45 -11.46 -1.11
CA ASN A 274 -16.48 -12.19 -1.87
C ASN A 274 -17.90 -11.66 -1.60
N ALA A 275 -18.22 -11.36 -0.34
CA ALA A 275 -19.56 -10.86 0.03
C ALA A 275 -19.88 -9.52 -0.64
N TYR A 276 -18.85 -8.68 -0.84
CA TYR A 276 -18.97 -7.37 -1.47
C TYR A 276 -18.53 -7.34 -2.94
N ASN A 277 -18.29 -8.52 -3.54
CA ASN A 277 -17.95 -8.67 -4.96
C ASN A 277 -16.73 -7.85 -5.38
N TYR A 278 -15.68 -7.85 -4.57
CA TYR A 278 -14.40 -7.20 -4.93
C TYR A 278 -13.82 -7.82 -6.20
N GLN A 279 -13.42 -6.98 -7.17
CA GLN A 279 -12.93 -7.41 -8.47
C GLN A 279 -11.48 -6.96 -8.75
N GLY A 280 -10.85 -6.32 -7.77
CA GLY A 280 -9.45 -5.90 -7.88
C GLY A 280 -8.48 -7.07 -7.69
N PRO A 281 -7.19 -6.86 -7.96
CA PRO A 281 -6.16 -7.86 -7.71
C PRO A 281 -5.92 -8.05 -6.21
N LEU A 282 -5.43 -9.24 -5.85
CA LEU A 282 -4.82 -9.53 -4.55
C LEU A 282 -3.31 -9.37 -4.72
N SER A 283 -2.77 -8.24 -4.28
CA SER A 283 -1.37 -7.88 -4.49
C SER A 283 -0.51 -8.40 -3.33
N VAL A 284 0.32 -9.40 -3.58
CA VAL A 284 1.28 -9.87 -2.57
C VAL A 284 2.32 -8.79 -2.30
N GLU A 285 2.33 -8.28 -1.09
CA GLU A 285 3.43 -7.49 -0.54
C GLU A 285 4.24 -8.38 0.39
N TRP A 286 5.33 -8.94 -0.16
CA TRP A 286 6.13 -9.89 0.58
C TRP A 286 7.20 -9.20 1.41
N GLU A 287 7.18 -9.43 2.73
CA GLU A 287 8.21 -9.00 3.67
C GLU A 287 8.40 -10.07 4.75
N ASP A 288 9.54 -10.72 4.76
CA ASP A 288 9.96 -11.63 5.83
C ASP A 288 11.49 -11.67 5.88
N SER A 289 12.10 -11.06 6.89
CA SER A 289 13.55 -11.06 7.06
C SER A 289 14.12 -12.40 7.53
N GLY A 290 13.27 -13.34 7.91
CA GLY A 290 13.65 -14.70 8.32
C GLY A 290 13.57 -15.75 7.21
N MET A 291 13.19 -15.35 5.99
CA MET A 291 12.97 -16.26 4.85
C MET A 291 13.65 -15.74 3.58
N ASP A 292 14.14 -16.65 2.73
CA ASP A 292 14.62 -16.28 1.38
C ASP A 292 13.48 -15.66 0.55
N ARG A 293 13.74 -14.49 -0.06
CA ARG A 293 12.68 -13.72 -0.74
C ARG A 293 12.12 -14.42 -1.99
N GLU A 294 12.93 -15.18 -2.73
CA GLU A 294 12.45 -15.88 -3.93
C GLU A 294 11.62 -17.09 -3.55
N TYR A 295 12.04 -17.81 -2.51
CA TYR A 295 11.27 -18.90 -1.93
C TYR A 295 9.93 -18.38 -1.38
N GLY A 296 9.96 -17.36 -0.52
CA GLY A 296 8.78 -16.83 0.13
C GLY A 296 7.80 -16.16 -0.84
N ALA A 297 8.28 -15.43 -1.85
CA ALA A 297 7.42 -14.83 -2.87
C ALA A 297 6.70 -15.89 -3.72
N ARG A 298 7.35 -17.02 -4.03
CA ARG A 298 6.72 -18.16 -4.73
C ARG A 298 5.64 -18.79 -3.85
N GLU A 299 5.99 -19.14 -2.61
CA GLU A 299 5.08 -19.72 -1.63
C GLU A 299 3.86 -18.81 -1.38
N ALA A 300 4.08 -17.49 -1.28
CA ALA A 300 3.01 -16.51 -1.11
C ALA A 300 2.04 -16.50 -2.31
N CYS A 301 2.54 -16.63 -3.54
CA CYS A 301 1.69 -16.76 -4.72
C CYS A 301 0.81 -18.02 -4.65
N GLU A 302 1.42 -19.14 -4.31
CA GLU A 302 0.71 -20.43 -4.15
C GLU A 302 -0.34 -20.36 -3.02
N PHE A 303 0.00 -19.71 -1.91
CA PHE A 303 -0.91 -19.50 -0.79
C PHE A 303 -2.13 -18.69 -1.21
N VAL A 304 -1.94 -17.52 -1.86
CA VAL A 304 -3.06 -16.69 -2.31
C VAL A 304 -3.95 -17.44 -3.28
N ARG A 305 -3.38 -18.15 -4.27
CA ARG A 305 -4.18 -18.96 -5.21
C ARG A 305 -5.00 -20.04 -4.52
N LYS A 306 -4.50 -20.59 -3.42
CA LYS A 306 -5.22 -21.61 -2.65
C LYS A 306 -6.39 -21.05 -1.85
N ILE A 307 -6.25 -19.82 -1.32
CA ILE A 307 -7.28 -19.20 -0.48
C ILE A 307 -8.24 -18.32 -1.25
N ASP A 308 -7.96 -17.95 -2.49
CA ASP A 308 -8.83 -17.18 -3.37
C ASP A 308 -9.99 -18.05 -3.91
N PHE A 309 -10.82 -18.51 -2.98
CA PHE A 309 -11.99 -19.34 -3.28
C PHE A 309 -13.19 -18.47 -3.69
N ALA A 310 -13.92 -18.91 -4.70
CA ALA A 310 -15.19 -18.31 -5.09
C ALA A 310 -16.31 -18.65 -4.10
N PRO A 311 -17.32 -17.76 -3.92
CA PRO A 311 -18.53 -18.12 -3.17
C PRO A 311 -19.30 -19.22 -3.87
N SER A 312 -20.13 -19.96 -3.11
CA SER A 312 -20.98 -21.01 -3.70
C SER A 312 -21.95 -20.43 -4.73
N ALA A 313 -21.96 -21.00 -5.92
CA ALA A 313 -22.95 -20.66 -6.95
C ALA A 313 -24.35 -21.22 -6.66
N ILE A 314 -24.47 -22.14 -5.69
CA ILE A 314 -25.71 -22.87 -5.36
C ILE A 314 -26.12 -22.53 -3.94
N LYS A 315 -27.36 -22.04 -3.74
CA LYS A 315 -27.93 -21.87 -2.41
C LYS A 315 -28.15 -23.26 -1.77
N PHE A 316 -27.79 -23.41 -0.50
CA PHE A 316 -27.87 -24.66 0.25
C PHE A 316 -29.25 -25.36 0.13
N ASP A 317 -30.33 -24.57 0.18
CA ASP A 317 -31.71 -25.06 0.16
C ASP A 317 -32.35 -25.10 -1.24
N SER A 318 -31.59 -24.77 -2.30
CA SER A 318 -32.11 -24.73 -3.68
C SER A 318 -32.62 -26.09 -4.18
N ALA A 319 -32.05 -27.19 -3.67
CA ALA A 319 -32.51 -28.56 -3.98
C ALA A 319 -33.75 -28.98 -3.19
N ILE A 320 -34.15 -28.21 -2.18
CA ILE A 320 -35.29 -28.52 -1.28
C ILE A 320 -36.53 -27.68 -1.65
N LYS A 321 -36.34 -26.59 -2.35
CA LYS A 321 -37.46 -25.77 -2.86
C LYS A 321 -37.94 -26.33 -4.18
N ASN A 322 -39.01 -27.13 -4.11
CA ASN A 322 -39.85 -27.49 -5.27
C ASN A 322 -40.89 -26.40 -5.55
#